data_2c0d514ec2b8dcbd98d26d4321e48fd3
#
_entry.id   2c0d514ec2b8dcbd98d26d4321e48fd3
#
_cell.length_a   1.000
_cell.length_b   1.000
_cell.length_c   1.000
_cell.angle_alpha   90.00
_cell.angle_beta   90.00
_cell.angle_gamma   90.00
#
_symmetry.space_group_name_H-M   'P 1'
#
loop_
_entity.id
_entity.type
_entity.pdbx_description
1 polymer ?
#
loop_
_entity_poly.entity_id
_entity_poly.type
_entity_poly.pdbx_seq_one_letter_code
_entity_poly.pdbx_strand_id
1 'polypeptide(L)'
;SQLEDIGYISTLQLIGIGATATGNAQLSASNKGYVREIVLNDDGSGYTSTPTVAISTAPFGLGNVNATAVAITTTRGGVFSIERIELTHAGIGYTQAPLVSIRGGGGVGAAATAAVELTNFGIVDFTITNNGIGYGSKPVVTITGNNTIQAVADVNLLADNTISDIRLRNAGAGYTVAPTVTIENPSLINGVGN
;
A
#
# COMPACT_ATOMS: atom_id res chain seq x y z
N SER A 1 -27.64 20.93 -55.58
CA SER A 1 -27.29 21.29 -54.21
C SER A 1 -26.78 20.02 -53.52
N GLN A 2 -25.49 19.84 -53.49
CA GLN A 2 -24.83 18.78 -52.75
C GLN A 2 -24.71 19.25 -51.30
N LEU A 3 -25.42 18.59 -50.41
CA LEU A 3 -25.10 18.63 -48.99
C LEU A 3 -23.88 17.75 -48.79
N GLU A 4 -22.72 18.39 -48.61
CA GLU A 4 -21.54 17.69 -48.19
C GLU A 4 -21.80 17.11 -46.81
N ASP A 5 -21.63 15.78 -46.78
CA ASP A 5 -21.63 14.98 -45.57
C ASP A 5 -20.49 15.48 -44.65
N ILE A 6 -20.83 16.33 -43.68
CA ILE A 6 -19.93 16.71 -42.65
C ILE A 6 -19.75 15.47 -41.78
N GLY A 7 -18.69 14.71 -42.07
CA GLY A 7 -18.31 13.56 -41.28
C GLY A 7 -18.35 13.91 -39.81
N TYR A 8 -19.27 13.32 -39.08
CA TYR A 8 -19.29 13.33 -37.66
C TYR A 8 -17.95 12.73 -37.18
N ILE A 9 -17.05 13.55 -36.67
CA ILE A 9 -15.96 13.08 -35.85
C ILE A 9 -16.62 12.61 -34.54
N SER A 10 -17.13 11.40 -34.56
CA SER A 10 -17.85 10.83 -33.42
C SER A 10 -16.91 10.15 -32.43
N THR A 11 -15.69 10.60 -32.30
CA THR A 11 -14.85 10.28 -31.15
C THR A 11 -13.83 11.37 -30.94
N LEU A 12 -14.24 12.40 -30.23
CA LEU A 12 -13.28 13.09 -29.40
C LEU A 12 -12.87 12.05 -28.33
N GLN A 13 -11.91 11.21 -28.65
CA GLN A 13 -11.17 10.51 -27.61
C GLN A 13 -10.48 11.62 -26.81
N LEU A 14 -11.10 12.00 -25.72
CA LEU A 14 -10.40 12.62 -24.64
C LEU A 14 -9.36 11.59 -24.23
N ILE A 15 -8.17 11.68 -24.82
CA ILE A 15 -6.97 11.03 -24.28
C ILE A 15 -6.85 11.67 -22.92
N GLY A 16 -7.41 11.04 -21.90
CA GLY A 16 -7.31 11.48 -20.53
C GLY A 16 -5.81 11.55 -20.25
N ILE A 17 -5.26 12.77 -20.21
CA ILE A 17 -3.93 12.99 -19.68
C ILE A 17 -4.05 12.55 -18.23
N GLY A 18 -3.54 11.33 -17.95
CA GLY A 18 -3.55 10.80 -16.59
C GLY A 18 -2.85 11.80 -15.68
N ALA A 19 -3.47 12.18 -14.59
CA ALA A 19 -2.83 13.02 -13.59
C ALA A 19 -2.04 12.15 -12.63
N THR A 20 -0.75 12.50 -12.42
CA THR A 20 0.12 11.79 -11.47
C THR A 20 -0.40 11.97 -10.05
N ALA A 21 -0.47 10.88 -9.32
CA ALA A 21 -0.75 10.91 -7.90
C ALA A 21 0.46 11.44 -7.12
N THR A 22 0.20 12.11 -6.02
CA THR A 22 1.22 12.63 -5.10
C THR A 22 0.87 12.30 -3.66
N GLY A 23 1.88 12.12 -2.84
CA GLY A 23 1.72 11.81 -1.43
C GLY A 23 2.95 12.18 -0.60
N ASN A 24 2.75 12.32 0.70
CA ASN A 24 3.80 12.63 1.68
C ASN A 24 3.93 11.48 2.67
N ALA A 25 5.16 11.13 3.02
CA ALA A 25 5.46 10.19 4.09
C ALA A 25 5.43 10.88 5.45
N GLN A 26 4.84 10.20 6.45
CA GLN A 26 4.87 10.60 7.85
C GLN A 26 5.87 9.73 8.61
N LEU A 27 6.78 10.34 9.35
CA LEU A 27 7.75 9.63 10.17
C LEU A 27 7.22 9.34 11.57
N SER A 28 7.71 8.25 12.19
CA SER A 28 7.50 7.99 13.60
C SER A 28 8.13 9.12 14.46
N ALA A 29 7.55 9.35 15.65
CA ALA A 29 8.21 10.21 16.63
C ALA A 29 9.50 9.54 17.15
N SER A 30 10.52 10.35 17.45
CA SER A 30 11.78 9.86 18.06
C SER A 30 11.48 9.03 19.30
N ASN A 31 12.26 7.98 19.55
CA ASN A 31 12.21 7.07 20.69
C ASN A 31 10.89 6.32 20.95
N LYS A 32 10.00 6.26 20.00
CA LYS A 32 8.82 5.39 20.07
C LYS A 32 8.89 4.33 18.97
N GLY A 33 8.89 3.08 19.37
CA GLY A 33 8.91 1.94 18.44
C GLY A 33 7.68 1.87 17.54
N TYR A 34 7.86 1.31 16.37
CA TYR A 34 6.81 1.07 15.37
C TYR A 34 6.99 -0.32 14.74
N VAL A 35 5.93 -0.87 14.18
CA VAL A 35 6.01 -2.12 13.43
C VAL A 35 6.61 -1.82 12.06
N ARG A 36 7.82 -2.32 11.82
CA ARG A 36 8.55 -2.09 10.58
C ARG A 36 7.97 -2.89 9.41
N GLU A 37 7.65 -4.15 9.67
CA GLU A 37 7.08 -5.07 8.69
C GLU A 37 6.33 -6.22 9.36
N ILE A 38 5.47 -6.90 8.63
CA ILE A 38 4.86 -8.16 9.01
C ILE A 38 5.42 -9.26 8.11
N VAL A 39 6.09 -10.23 8.71
CA VAL A 39 6.65 -11.39 8.02
C VAL A 39 5.62 -12.51 8.02
N LEU A 40 5.19 -12.93 6.84
CA LEU A 40 4.32 -14.09 6.67
C LEU A 40 5.16 -15.36 6.83
N ASN A 41 4.84 -16.18 7.84
CA ASN A 41 5.54 -17.42 8.13
C ASN A 41 4.88 -18.64 7.47
N ASP A 42 3.55 -18.58 7.34
CA ASP A 42 2.72 -19.59 6.67
C ASP A 42 1.60 -18.86 5.92
N ASP A 43 1.40 -19.17 4.65
CA ASP A 43 0.41 -18.52 3.79
C ASP A 43 -1.00 -19.08 3.97
N GLY A 44 -1.13 -20.20 4.70
CA GLY A 44 -2.39 -20.89 4.89
C GLY A 44 -3.02 -21.36 3.60
N SER A 45 -4.20 -21.92 3.71
CA SER A 45 -4.94 -22.44 2.55
C SER A 45 -6.45 -22.46 2.76
N GLY A 46 -7.18 -22.67 1.66
CA GLY A 46 -8.62 -22.84 1.69
C GLY A 46 -9.41 -21.55 1.92
N TYR A 47 -8.79 -20.39 1.75
CA TYR A 47 -9.49 -19.12 1.83
C TYR A 47 -10.49 -18.96 0.68
N THR A 48 -11.65 -18.41 0.96
CA THR A 48 -12.70 -18.06 -0.04
C THR A 48 -12.90 -16.56 -0.14
N SER A 49 -12.33 -15.80 0.83
CA SER A 49 -12.26 -14.34 0.85
C SER A 49 -11.03 -13.89 1.62
N THR A 50 -10.66 -12.63 1.51
CA THR A 50 -9.52 -12.04 2.22
C THR A 50 -9.73 -12.13 3.73
N PRO A 51 -8.80 -12.75 4.51
CA PRO A 51 -8.89 -12.80 5.96
C PRO A 51 -8.58 -11.43 6.58
N THR A 52 -9.03 -11.23 7.80
CA THR A 52 -8.71 -10.05 8.61
C THR A 52 -7.40 -10.27 9.36
N VAL A 53 -6.52 -9.27 9.31
CA VAL A 53 -5.28 -9.22 10.10
C VAL A 53 -5.52 -8.32 11.32
N ALA A 54 -5.31 -8.86 12.51
CA ALA A 54 -5.35 -8.11 13.75
C ALA A 54 -3.96 -8.08 14.39
N ILE A 55 -3.51 -6.90 14.78
CA ILE A 55 -2.25 -6.65 15.47
C ILE A 55 -2.59 -6.20 16.89
N SER A 56 -1.95 -6.79 17.90
CA SER A 56 -2.21 -6.37 19.28
C SER A 56 -1.85 -4.90 19.49
N THR A 57 -2.61 -4.23 20.36
CA THR A 57 -2.48 -2.78 20.58
C THR A 57 -1.10 -2.39 21.08
N ALA A 58 -0.66 -1.20 20.70
CA ALA A 58 0.50 -0.56 21.32
C ALA A 58 0.25 -0.38 22.83
N PRO A 59 1.28 -0.52 23.69
CA PRO A 59 1.14 -0.26 25.11
C PRO A 59 0.49 1.10 25.38
N PHE A 60 -0.29 1.19 26.45
CA PHE A 60 -0.99 2.43 26.81
C PHE A 60 -0.01 3.57 27.04
N GLY A 61 -0.24 4.74 26.39
CA GLY A 61 0.62 5.90 26.52
C GLY A 61 0.19 7.05 25.61
N LEU A 62 0.52 8.28 26.00
CA LEU A 62 0.19 9.48 25.22
C LEU A 62 0.86 9.43 23.83
N GLY A 63 0.04 9.64 22.79
CA GLY A 63 0.48 9.67 21.41
C GLY A 63 0.87 8.31 20.84
N ASN A 64 0.49 7.20 21.48
CA ASN A 64 0.63 5.88 20.92
C ASN A 64 -0.52 5.61 19.94
N VAL A 65 -0.19 4.95 18.83
CA VAL A 65 -1.12 4.61 17.75
C VAL A 65 -0.97 3.13 17.42
N ASN A 66 -2.07 2.42 17.25
CA ASN A 66 -2.04 1.01 16.89
C ASN A 66 -1.58 0.82 15.44
N ALA A 67 -0.77 -0.21 15.21
CA ALA A 67 -0.49 -0.67 13.86
C ALA A 67 -1.73 -1.34 13.26
N THR A 68 -1.93 -1.16 11.98
CA THR A 68 -2.99 -1.78 11.19
C THR A 68 -2.43 -2.37 9.92
N ALA A 69 -2.99 -3.48 9.46
CA ALA A 69 -2.53 -4.19 8.29
C ALA A 69 -3.67 -4.89 7.55
N VAL A 70 -3.41 -5.23 6.30
CA VAL A 70 -4.30 -6.00 5.44
C VAL A 70 -3.56 -7.20 4.85
N ALA A 71 -4.27 -8.31 4.65
CA ALA A 71 -3.77 -9.44 3.90
C ALA A 71 -3.95 -9.20 2.40
N ILE A 72 -2.92 -9.47 1.62
CA ILE A 72 -2.96 -9.53 0.16
C ILE A 72 -3.03 -11.01 -0.22
N THR A 73 -4.05 -11.39 -0.95
CA THR A 73 -4.30 -12.77 -1.30
C THR A 73 -3.99 -13.05 -2.76
N THR A 74 -3.64 -14.28 -3.07
CA THR A 74 -3.34 -14.76 -4.42
C THR A 74 -3.98 -16.13 -4.66
N THR A 75 -4.17 -16.49 -5.92
CA THR A 75 -4.59 -17.83 -6.31
C THR A 75 -3.47 -18.51 -7.08
N ARG A 76 -2.93 -19.59 -6.53
CA ARG A 76 -1.91 -20.42 -7.17
C ARG A 76 -2.43 -21.84 -7.33
N GLY A 77 -2.48 -22.35 -8.58
CA GLY A 77 -2.96 -23.69 -8.86
C GLY A 77 -4.39 -23.96 -8.38
N GLY A 78 -5.26 -22.95 -8.35
CA GLY A 78 -6.63 -23.05 -7.86
C GLY A 78 -6.76 -22.95 -6.32
N VAL A 79 -5.68 -22.79 -5.60
CA VAL A 79 -5.66 -22.59 -4.14
C VAL A 79 -5.56 -21.09 -3.83
N PHE A 80 -6.49 -20.60 -3.03
CA PHE A 80 -6.51 -19.23 -2.55
C PHE A 80 -5.76 -19.15 -1.22
N SER A 81 -4.67 -18.41 -1.16
CA SER A 81 -3.79 -18.25 0.01
C SER A 81 -3.39 -16.78 0.20
N ILE A 82 -2.73 -16.48 1.33
CA ILE A 82 -2.18 -15.13 1.57
C ILE A 82 -0.83 -15.04 0.85
N GLU A 83 -0.65 -14.03 0.04
CA GLU A 83 0.63 -13.76 -0.62
C GLU A 83 1.58 -13.01 0.30
N ARG A 84 1.08 -11.99 0.98
CA ARG A 84 1.81 -11.13 1.92
C ARG A 84 0.86 -10.33 2.80
N ILE A 85 1.41 -9.67 3.80
CA ILE A 85 0.68 -8.72 4.65
C ILE A 85 1.30 -7.33 4.47
N GLU A 86 0.46 -6.33 4.27
CA GLU A 86 0.86 -4.93 4.10
C GLU A 86 0.33 -4.09 5.26
N LEU A 87 1.21 -3.27 5.84
CA LEU A 87 0.82 -2.30 6.86
C LEU A 87 0.06 -1.14 6.21
N THR A 88 -1.11 -0.83 6.75
CA THR A 88 -1.84 0.39 6.44
C THR A 88 -1.42 1.55 7.34
N HIS A 89 -0.92 1.21 8.54
CA HIS A 89 -0.25 2.14 9.46
C HIS A 89 0.74 1.34 10.32
N ALA A 90 1.97 1.80 10.43
CA ALA A 90 3.00 1.08 11.19
C ALA A 90 2.84 1.18 12.72
N GLY A 91 1.95 2.04 13.19
CA GLY A 91 1.75 2.30 14.60
C GLY A 91 2.88 3.09 15.25
N ILE A 92 2.68 3.48 16.48
CA ILE A 92 3.67 4.23 17.29
C ILE A 92 3.53 3.78 18.74
N GLY A 93 4.65 3.58 19.43
CA GLY A 93 4.69 3.29 20.85
C GLY A 93 4.85 1.81 21.20
N TYR A 94 5.23 0.98 20.25
CA TYR A 94 5.57 -0.42 20.52
C TYR A 94 6.91 -0.52 21.22
N THR A 95 6.96 -1.28 22.30
CA THR A 95 8.16 -1.58 23.07
C THR A 95 8.68 -3.00 22.84
N GLN A 96 7.88 -3.82 22.16
CA GLN A 96 8.17 -5.18 21.76
C GLN A 96 7.30 -5.57 20.58
N ALA A 97 7.64 -6.67 19.90
CA ALA A 97 6.86 -7.17 18.77
C ALA A 97 5.42 -7.51 19.20
N PRO A 98 4.39 -6.91 18.59
CA PRO A 98 3.01 -7.25 18.87
C PRO A 98 2.63 -8.63 18.33
N LEU A 99 1.62 -9.24 18.94
CA LEU A 99 1.02 -10.45 18.39
C LEU A 99 0.24 -10.12 17.12
N VAL A 100 0.47 -10.90 16.06
CA VAL A 100 -0.29 -10.86 14.82
C VAL A 100 -1.22 -12.06 14.78
N SER A 101 -2.50 -11.82 14.51
CA SER A 101 -3.48 -12.90 14.32
C SER A 101 -4.24 -12.71 13.01
N ILE A 102 -4.41 -13.81 12.27
CA ILE A 102 -5.10 -13.84 10.97
C ILE A 102 -6.36 -14.68 11.16
N ARG A 103 -7.53 -14.11 10.83
CA ARG A 103 -8.82 -14.74 11.10
C ARG A 103 -9.81 -14.52 9.96
N GLY A 104 -10.76 -15.45 9.82
CA GLY A 104 -11.80 -15.38 8.81
C GLY A 104 -11.34 -15.81 7.43
N GLY A 105 -12.06 -15.41 6.42
CA GLY A 105 -11.78 -15.78 5.03
C GLY A 105 -12.07 -17.25 4.67
N GLY A 106 -12.53 -18.08 5.64
CA GLY A 106 -12.84 -19.50 5.42
C GLY A 106 -11.63 -20.43 5.41
N GLY A 107 -10.40 -19.89 5.36
CA GLY A 107 -9.15 -20.65 5.35
C GLY A 107 -8.56 -20.90 6.72
N VAL A 108 -7.47 -21.66 6.76
CA VAL A 108 -6.75 -22.05 7.96
C VAL A 108 -5.24 -22.03 7.74
N GLY A 109 -4.48 -22.03 8.84
CA GLY A 109 -3.04 -22.28 8.85
C GLY A 109 -2.15 -21.07 8.65
N ALA A 110 -2.67 -19.90 8.25
CA ALA A 110 -1.81 -18.73 8.08
C ALA A 110 -1.23 -18.24 9.41
N ALA A 111 0.05 -17.92 9.39
CA ALA A 111 0.79 -17.41 10.53
C ALA A 111 1.73 -16.27 10.11
N ALA A 112 1.84 -15.24 10.94
CA ALA A 112 2.72 -14.12 10.70
C ALA A 112 3.30 -13.57 12.01
N THR A 113 4.47 -12.93 11.90
CA THR A 113 5.17 -12.25 12.99
C THR A 113 5.46 -10.80 12.62
N ALA A 114 5.41 -9.91 13.62
CA ALA A 114 5.77 -8.51 13.46
C ALA A 114 7.25 -8.28 13.79
N ALA A 115 7.94 -7.53 12.93
CA ALA A 115 9.26 -6.98 13.23
C ALA A 115 9.09 -5.51 13.69
N VAL A 116 9.64 -5.17 14.85
CA VAL A 116 9.55 -3.83 15.45
C VAL A 116 10.90 -3.12 15.37
N GLU A 117 10.87 -1.84 15.02
CA GLU A 117 12.02 -0.95 15.13
C GLU A 117 11.80 -0.02 16.32
N LEU A 118 12.77 0.02 17.24
CA LEU A 118 12.63 0.72 18.53
C LEU A 118 13.40 2.05 18.62
N THR A 119 14.39 2.27 17.77
CA THR A 119 15.38 3.32 17.97
C THR A 119 15.53 4.29 16.80
N ASN A 120 15.06 3.94 15.62
CA ASN A 120 15.25 4.73 14.41
C ASN A 120 13.92 5.18 13.82
N PHE A 121 13.90 6.35 13.19
CA PHE A 121 12.69 6.81 12.49
C PHE A 121 12.40 5.94 11.27
N GLY A 122 11.16 5.53 11.14
CA GLY A 122 10.61 4.91 9.93
C GLY A 122 9.35 5.62 9.48
N ILE A 123 8.85 5.28 8.31
CA ILE A 123 7.59 5.80 7.81
C ILE A 123 6.46 5.06 8.50
N VAL A 124 5.54 5.78 9.12
CA VAL A 124 4.40 5.16 9.82
C VAL A 124 3.11 5.24 9.01
N ASP A 125 3.01 6.23 8.12
CA ASP A 125 1.82 6.44 7.30
C ASP A 125 2.15 7.30 6.07
N PHE A 126 1.23 7.37 5.12
CA PHE A 126 1.26 8.25 3.96
C PHE A 126 -0.01 9.12 3.90
N THR A 127 0.16 10.36 3.52
CA THR A 127 -0.96 11.23 3.16
C THR A 127 -0.95 11.42 1.64
N ILE A 128 -2.02 11.00 0.96
CA ILE A 128 -2.19 11.26 -0.47
C ILE A 128 -2.70 12.69 -0.62
N THR A 129 -1.99 13.49 -1.40
CA THR A 129 -2.37 14.89 -1.70
C THR A 129 -3.07 15.02 -3.04
N ASN A 130 -2.88 14.05 -3.93
CA ASN A 130 -3.57 13.92 -5.21
C ASN A 130 -3.65 12.43 -5.57
N ASN A 131 -4.86 11.90 -5.79
CA ASN A 131 -5.09 10.50 -6.12
C ASN A 131 -4.67 10.12 -7.53
N GLY A 132 -4.38 11.10 -8.40
CA GLY A 132 -4.12 10.87 -9.80
C GLY A 132 -5.31 10.29 -10.54
N ILE A 133 -5.17 10.03 -11.82
CA ILE A 133 -6.20 9.42 -12.67
C ILE A 133 -5.56 8.70 -13.85
N GLY A 134 -6.18 7.63 -14.34
CA GLY A 134 -5.77 6.94 -15.56
C GLY A 134 -4.77 5.81 -15.32
N TYR A 135 -4.66 5.30 -14.11
CA TYR A 135 -3.83 4.14 -13.80
C TYR A 135 -4.46 2.84 -14.28
N GLY A 136 -3.95 2.29 -15.39
CA GLY A 136 -4.39 0.99 -15.90
C GLY A 136 -3.83 -0.22 -15.11
N SER A 137 -2.77 0.02 -14.34
CA SER A 137 -2.12 -0.94 -13.45
C SER A 137 -1.52 -0.20 -12.24
N LYS A 138 -1.18 -0.94 -11.20
CA LYS A 138 -0.53 -0.36 -10.01
C LYS A 138 0.81 0.27 -10.38
N PRO A 139 0.99 1.59 -10.18
CA PRO A 139 2.27 2.25 -10.43
C PRO A 139 3.31 1.87 -9.38
N VAL A 140 4.57 2.04 -9.74
CA VAL A 140 5.68 1.89 -8.79
C VAL A 140 5.73 3.11 -7.87
N VAL A 141 5.91 2.84 -6.57
CA VAL A 141 6.19 3.86 -5.56
C VAL A 141 7.68 3.86 -5.25
N THR A 142 8.35 4.98 -5.49
CA THR A 142 9.76 5.18 -5.16
C THR A 142 9.87 6.10 -3.96
N ILE A 143 10.57 5.67 -2.93
CA ILE A 143 10.80 6.43 -1.70
C ILE A 143 12.29 6.77 -1.65
N THR A 144 12.62 8.06 -1.64
CA THR A 144 14.00 8.54 -1.70
C THR A 144 14.33 9.40 -0.49
N GLY A 145 15.38 9.05 0.23
CA GLY A 145 15.84 9.78 1.41
C GLY A 145 17.00 9.06 2.10
N ASN A 146 17.67 9.72 3.01
CA ASN A 146 18.71 9.08 3.84
C ASN A 146 18.04 8.08 4.77
N ASN A 147 18.50 6.84 4.75
CA ASN A 147 17.97 5.76 5.58
C ASN A 147 19.05 4.71 5.87
N THR A 148 18.81 3.86 6.85
CA THR A 148 19.61 2.66 7.14
C THR A 148 18.92 1.39 6.61
N ILE A 149 17.58 1.42 6.55
CA ILE A 149 16.74 0.39 5.93
C ILE A 149 15.76 1.09 5.02
N GLN A 150 15.75 0.71 3.75
CA GLN A 150 14.86 1.29 2.74
C GLN A 150 13.40 0.94 3.03
N ALA A 151 12.54 1.94 3.05
CA ALA A 151 11.09 1.72 3.05
C ALA A 151 10.62 1.19 1.70
N VAL A 152 9.61 0.34 1.73
CA VAL A 152 8.96 -0.23 0.56
C VAL A 152 7.46 -0.08 0.71
N ALA A 153 6.81 0.44 -0.32
CA ALA A 153 5.38 0.63 -0.33
C ALA A 153 4.75 0.22 -1.67
N ASP A 154 3.50 -0.15 -1.61
CA ASP A 154 2.63 -0.43 -2.76
C ASP A 154 1.42 0.50 -2.74
N VAL A 155 0.78 0.67 -3.88
CA VAL A 155 -0.49 1.40 -3.99
C VAL A 155 -1.67 0.45 -4.14
N ASN A 156 -2.83 0.92 -3.72
CA ASN A 156 -4.10 0.29 -4.05
C ASN A 156 -4.88 1.18 -5.02
N LEU A 157 -5.45 0.59 -6.07
CA LEU A 157 -6.25 1.29 -7.06
C LEU A 157 -7.74 1.08 -6.81
N LEU A 158 -8.53 2.10 -7.06
CA LEU A 158 -9.98 2.03 -7.16
C LEU A 158 -10.40 1.61 -8.57
N ALA A 159 -11.66 1.22 -8.72
CA ALA A 159 -12.23 0.82 -10.01
C ALA A 159 -12.27 1.97 -11.05
N ASP A 160 -12.17 3.21 -10.61
CA ASP A 160 -12.10 4.41 -11.45
C ASP A 160 -10.68 4.76 -11.92
N ASN A 161 -9.71 3.87 -11.67
CA ASN A 161 -8.30 4.04 -12.02
C ASN A 161 -7.60 5.21 -11.30
N THR A 162 -8.02 5.50 -10.09
CA THR A 162 -7.33 6.41 -9.16
C THR A 162 -6.66 5.62 -8.03
N ILE A 163 -5.67 6.23 -7.36
CA ILE A 163 -5.03 5.62 -6.18
C ILE A 163 -5.89 5.89 -4.94
N SER A 164 -6.25 4.82 -4.21
CA SER A 164 -7.01 4.93 -2.95
C SER A 164 -6.12 5.16 -1.75
N ASP A 165 -5.03 4.42 -1.67
CA ASP A 165 -4.10 4.45 -0.55
C ASP A 165 -2.69 3.98 -0.96
N ILE A 166 -1.72 4.29 -0.11
CA ILE A 166 -0.34 3.79 -0.19
C ILE A 166 -0.11 2.93 1.06
N ARG A 167 0.38 1.72 0.87
CA ARG A 167 0.54 0.72 1.93
C ARG A 167 2.00 0.32 2.08
N LEU A 168 2.47 0.25 3.32
CA LEU A 168 3.83 -0.15 3.64
C LEU A 168 3.98 -1.67 3.59
N ARG A 169 4.94 -2.14 2.80
CA ARG A 169 5.50 -3.48 2.93
C ARG A 169 6.60 -3.51 3.98
N ASN A 170 7.38 -2.43 4.03
CA ASN A 170 8.41 -2.19 5.03
C ASN A 170 8.46 -0.69 5.33
N ALA A 171 8.36 -0.33 6.60
CA ALA A 171 8.40 1.06 7.04
C ALA A 171 9.79 1.72 6.94
N GLY A 172 10.82 0.91 6.69
CA GLY A 172 12.20 1.36 6.70
C GLY A 172 12.68 1.79 8.09
N ALA A 173 13.88 2.33 8.15
CA ALA A 173 14.46 2.88 9.38
C ALA A 173 15.57 3.89 9.08
N GLY A 174 15.84 4.77 10.01
CA GLY A 174 16.97 5.72 9.94
C GLY A 174 16.73 6.94 9.06
N TYR A 175 15.50 7.28 8.78
CA TYR A 175 15.17 8.53 8.10
C TYR A 175 15.39 9.71 9.05
N THR A 176 16.24 10.66 8.67
CA THR A 176 16.49 11.87 9.47
C THR A 176 15.53 13.00 9.16
N VAL A 177 14.92 12.95 7.98
CA VAL A 177 13.87 13.85 7.49
C VAL A 177 12.85 13.02 6.69
N ALA A 178 11.65 13.52 6.53
CA ALA A 178 10.63 12.85 5.73
C ALA A 178 11.14 12.63 4.29
N PRO A 179 11.16 11.38 3.79
CA PRO A 179 11.65 11.07 2.45
C PRO A 179 10.69 11.61 1.38
N THR A 180 11.22 11.79 0.19
CA THR A 180 10.43 12.10 -0.99
C THR A 180 9.73 10.83 -1.48
N VAL A 181 8.43 10.93 -1.72
CA VAL A 181 7.60 9.87 -2.30
C VAL A 181 7.31 10.24 -3.76
N THR A 182 7.73 9.39 -4.68
CA THR A 182 7.45 9.53 -6.11
C THR A 182 6.60 8.36 -6.56
N ILE A 183 5.47 8.66 -7.19
CA ILE A 183 4.59 7.66 -7.78
C ILE A 183 4.77 7.75 -9.29
N GLU A 184 4.99 6.62 -9.94
CA GLU A 184 5.15 6.54 -11.38
C GLU A 184 3.92 7.12 -12.09
N ASN A 185 4.17 7.81 -13.22
CA ASN A 185 3.08 8.36 -14.04
C ASN A 185 2.17 7.23 -14.54
N PRO A 186 0.86 7.50 -14.68
CA PRO A 186 -0.04 6.53 -15.29
C PRO A 186 0.45 6.21 -16.70
N SER A 187 0.62 4.92 -16.99
CA SER A 187 0.88 4.44 -18.33
C SER A 187 -0.34 4.75 -19.19
N LEU A 188 -0.19 5.54 -20.22
CA LEU A 188 -1.25 5.75 -21.19
C LEU A 188 -1.70 4.37 -21.67
N ILE A 189 -2.95 4.01 -21.46
CA ILE A 189 -3.52 2.86 -22.12
C ILE A 189 -3.60 3.23 -23.58
N ASN A 190 -2.58 2.85 -24.37
CA ASN A 190 -2.66 2.90 -25.80
C ASN A 190 -3.75 1.90 -26.21
N GLY A 191 -4.98 2.37 -26.27
CA GLY A 191 -6.06 1.68 -26.94
C GLY A 191 -5.74 1.60 -28.43
N VAL A 192 -4.91 0.64 -28.82
CA VAL A 192 -4.82 0.22 -30.21
C VAL A 192 -6.03 -0.63 -30.47
N GLY A 193 -7.13 0.01 -30.86
CA GLY A 193 -8.16 -0.65 -31.63
C GLY A 193 -7.72 -0.65 -33.09
N ASN A 194 -7.38 -1.79 -33.62
CA ASN A 194 -7.50 -2.09 -35.03
C ASN A 194 -8.89 -2.65 -35.27
#